data_6d2a9848bcee4af3248646b4879e70a3
#
_entry.id   6d2a9848bcee4af3248646b4879e70a3
#
_cell.length_a   1.000
_cell.length_b   1.000
_cell.length_c   1.000
_cell.angle_alpha   90.00
_cell.angle_beta   90.00
_cell.angle_gamma   90.00
#
_symmetry.space_group_name_H-M   'P 1'
#
loop_
_entity.id
_entity.type
_entity.pdbx_description
1 polymer ?
#
loop_
_entity_poly.entity_id
_entity_poly.type
_entity_poly.pdbx_seq_one_letter_code
_entity_poly.pdbx_strand_id
1 'polypeptide(L)'
;DHDLFREWIYLCSRLVMMSARPDDEPELASLREQLDETDIWSLYLRYNSAVSALDAADGAAAEEALKKLIAILDQSIDSVEPDAEREGLLGRARLSLAGLYLRDNQFEAALEVLGAMPLTGVFADQALFDYAVAAAGQGRPERALDALDTLANRELFLPWRQQVPFARAYVLEQMNAPQRALPAFKKAADHYEARIRELDNIRDRLNEENLMAQLEFSRDSDGILTDSYGRLRVQPLDSGMAEVLASETFQQALAELNELYRMQSFIAERQSRFESFRIMLETREQQRQIRIAETRRALETQQADQWQQLHEDFTDRISSALADEDAGFFMTSQQKALRDKLAEVEKTLADLPDDATTARQRATYRRMRAYFDWWIADDYGINRWAAQKQLMQLDREMQSFQAQRQRVESLMADDARHAELARRIAASERELATLGTEVSDALGSARKTLLTQVDRMLAAQQQELNGYLLASRHAQARLADQLFRASQNAGAGDE
;
A
#
# COMPACT_ATOMS: atom_id res chain seq x y z
N ASP A 1 9.88 -17.68 10.60
CA ASP A 1 8.83 -17.45 9.60
C ASP A 1 8.22 -18.73 9.02
N HIS A 2 8.06 -19.71 9.91
CA HIS A 2 7.45 -20.99 9.56
C HIS A 2 5.92 -20.83 9.33
N ASP A 3 5.29 -19.91 10.05
CA ASP A 3 3.83 -19.65 9.94
C ASP A 3 3.47 -19.01 8.61
N LEU A 4 4.24 -18.04 8.13
CA LEU A 4 4.05 -17.43 6.81
C LEU A 4 4.18 -18.43 5.65
N PHE A 5 5.06 -19.43 5.81
CA PHE A 5 5.21 -20.48 4.80
C PHE A 5 3.98 -21.39 4.72
N ARG A 6 3.38 -21.74 5.86
CA ARG A 6 2.14 -22.54 5.93
C ARG A 6 0.95 -21.78 5.33
N GLU A 7 0.81 -20.49 5.70
CA GLU A 7 -0.20 -19.61 5.11
C GLU A 7 -0.03 -19.48 3.60
N TRP A 8 1.19 -19.36 3.11
CA TRP A 8 1.50 -19.31 1.68
C TRP A 8 1.07 -20.60 0.97
N ILE A 9 1.35 -21.80 1.51
CA ILE A 9 0.87 -23.07 0.97
C ILE A 9 -0.65 -23.08 0.87
N TYR A 10 -1.33 -22.62 1.92
CA TYR A 10 -2.79 -22.50 1.94
C TYR A 10 -3.31 -21.58 0.83
N LEU A 11 -2.76 -20.38 0.70
CA LEU A 11 -3.18 -19.41 -0.30
C LEU A 11 -2.95 -19.90 -1.73
N CYS A 12 -1.79 -20.49 -2.00
CA CYS A 12 -1.50 -21.10 -3.31
C CYS A 12 -2.45 -22.23 -3.63
N SER A 13 -2.71 -23.13 -2.66
CA SER A 13 -3.64 -24.24 -2.83
C SER A 13 -5.08 -23.75 -3.10
N ARG A 14 -5.50 -22.71 -2.39
CA ARG A 14 -6.83 -22.09 -2.61
C ARG A 14 -6.92 -21.45 -4.01
N LEU A 15 -5.88 -20.77 -4.46
CA LEU A 15 -5.84 -20.19 -5.81
C LEU A 15 -5.98 -21.25 -6.91
N VAL A 16 -5.30 -22.39 -6.76
CA VAL A 16 -5.41 -23.50 -7.73
C VAL A 16 -6.81 -24.09 -7.72
N MET A 17 -7.39 -24.32 -6.53
CA MET A 17 -8.77 -24.78 -6.40
C MET A 17 -9.77 -23.84 -7.08
N MET A 18 -9.58 -22.51 -6.98
CA MET A 18 -10.46 -21.50 -7.58
C MET A 18 -10.24 -21.28 -9.07
N SER A 19 -9.01 -21.43 -9.56
CA SER A 19 -8.62 -21.10 -10.94
C SER A 19 -8.70 -22.26 -11.92
N ALA A 20 -9.04 -23.47 -11.45
CA ALA A 20 -9.03 -24.72 -12.25
C ALA A 20 -7.76 -24.90 -13.10
N ARG A 21 -6.58 -24.60 -12.53
CA ARG A 21 -5.27 -24.85 -13.15
C ARG A 21 -4.70 -26.19 -12.65
N PRO A 22 -4.95 -27.30 -13.36
CA PRO A 22 -4.50 -28.63 -12.92
C PRO A 22 -2.99 -28.82 -13.00
N ASP A 23 -2.27 -27.98 -13.75
CA ASP A 23 -0.84 -28.14 -13.99
C ASP A 23 0.03 -27.88 -12.74
N ASP A 24 -0.44 -27.03 -11.80
CA ASP A 24 0.27 -26.70 -10.56
C ASP A 24 -0.07 -27.65 -9.40
N GLU A 25 -1.06 -28.55 -9.57
CA GLU A 25 -1.57 -29.44 -8.52
C GLU A 25 -0.52 -30.44 -7.98
N PRO A 26 0.35 -31.06 -8.80
CA PRO A 26 1.34 -32.01 -8.29
C PRO A 26 2.39 -31.40 -7.35
N GLU A 27 2.82 -30.16 -7.63
CA GLU A 27 3.80 -29.47 -6.79
C GLU A 27 3.16 -29.04 -5.47
N LEU A 28 1.92 -28.54 -5.52
CA LEU A 28 1.18 -28.15 -4.34
C LEU A 28 0.79 -29.36 -3.48
N ALA A 29 0.49 -30.51 -4.06
CA ALA A 29 0.22 -31.72 -3.32
C ALA A 29 1.44 -32.12 -2.44
N SER A 30 2.64 -32.05 -2.99
CA SER A 30 3.88 -32.34 -2.23
C SER A 30 4.15 -31.32 -1.12
N LEU A 31 3.74 -30.06 -1.31
CA LEU A 31 3.87 -29.02 -0.29
C LEU A 31 2.82 -29.19 0.82
N ARG A 32 1.60 -29.62 0.47
CA ARG A 32 0.53 -29.93 1.44
C ARG A 32 0.92 -31.08 2.37
N GLU A 33 1.69 -32.06 1.91
CA GLU A 33 2.21 -33.16 2.73
C GLU A 33 3.17 -32.67 3.83
N GLN A 34 3.71 -31.46 3.71
CA GLN A 34 4.57 -30.85 4.74
C GLN A 34 3.77 -30.17 5.87
N LEU A 35 2.46 -29.98 5.70
CA LEU A 35 1.58 -29.47 6.75
C LEU A 35 1.17 -30.63 7.69
N ASP A 36 1.25 -30.38 8.98
CA ASP A 36 0.71 -31.31 9.96
C ASP A 36 -0.82 -31.46 9.78
N GLU A 37 -1.36 -32.64 9.99
CA GLU A 37 -2.81 -32.89 9.85
C GLU A 37 -3.65 -32.04 10.78
N THR A 38 -3.11 -31.64 11.93
CA THR A 38 -3.74 -30.81 12.95
C THR A 38 -3.42 -29.32 12.78
N ASP A 39 -2.60 -28.94 11.80
CA ASP A 39 -2.32 -27.56 11.50
C ASP A 39 -3.57 -26.83 10.99
N ILE A 40 -3.81 -25.61 11.46
CA ILE A 40 -5.03 -24.87 11.13
C ILE A 40 -5.19 -24.66 9.61
N TRP A 41 -4.09 -24.43 8.89
CA TRP A 41 -4.10 -24.25 7.43
C TRP A 41 -4.45 -25.55 6.69
N SER A 42 -3.97 -26.71 7.20
CA SER A 42 -4.38 -28.03 6.70
C SER A 42 -5.88 -28.28 6.90
N LEU A 43 -6.40 -27.90 8.08
CA LEU A 43 -7.82 -28.02 8.41
C LEU A 43 -8.70 -27.15 7.50
N TYR A 44 -8.29 -25.91 7.21
CA TYR A 44 -8.97 -25.06 6.23
C TYR A 44 -8.93 -25.62 4.81
N LEU A 45 -7.81 -26.20 4.37
CA LEU A 45 -7.74 -26.84 3.06
C LEU A 45 -8.69 -28.03 2.94
N ARG A 46 -8.76 -28.86 3.98
CA ARG A 46 -9.72 -29.97 4.05
C ARG A 46 -11.16 -29.49 3.98
N TYR A 47 -11.48 -28.42 4.71
CA TYR A 47 -12.80 -27.81 4.65
C TYR A 47 -13.13 -27.29 3.24
N ASN A 48 -12.22 -26.52 2.64
CA ASN A 48 -12.43 -25.98 1.29
C ASN A 48 -12.56 -27.09 0.23
N SER A 49 -11.79 -28.18 0.37
CA SER A 49 -11.93 -29.35 -0.49
C SER A 49 -13.31 -30.02 -0.36
N ALA A 50 -13.81 -30.14 0.88
CA ALA A 50 -15.16 -30.68 1.11
C ALA A 50 -16.26 -29.77 0.53
N VAL A 51 -16.11 -28.44 0.65
CA VAL A 51 -17.06 -27.48 0.05
C VAL A 51 -17.00 -27.55 -1.49
N SER A 52 -15.80 -27.68 -2.07
CA SER A 52 -15.65 -27.86 -3.52
C SER A 52 -16.33 -29.12 -4.02
N ALA A 53 -16.29 -30.21 -3.25
CA ALA A 53 -17.05 -31.45 -3.56
C ALA A 53 -18.58 -31.24 -3.49
N LEU A 54 -19.07 -30.42 -2.52
CA LEU A 54 -20.49 -30.04 -2.47
C LEU A 54 -20.92 -29.24 -3.71
N ASP A 55 -20.08 -28.30 -4.15
CA ASP A 55 -20.34 -27.47 -5.34
C ASP A 55 -20.33 -28.32 -6.63
N ALA A 56 -19.47 -29.34 -6.67
CA ALA A 56 -19.43 -30.34 -7.76
C ALA A 56 -20.58 -31.37 -7.73
N ALA A 57 -21.50 -31.25 -6.76
CA ALA A 57 -22.60 -32.19 -6.50
C ALA A 57 -22.13 -33.63 -6.16
N ASP A 58 -20.88 -33.81 -5.71
CA ASP A 58 -20.37 -35.08 -5.18
C ASP A 58 -20.62 -35.17 -3.67
N GLY A 59 -21.86 -35.45 -3.30
CA GLY A 59 -22.27 -35.54 -1.91
C GLY A 59 -21.55 -36.61 -1.09
N ALA A 60 -21.16 -37.72 -1.71
CA ALA A 60 -20.47 -38.80 -1.01
C ALA A 60 -19.03 -38.42 -0.62
N ALA A 61 -18.28 -37.81 -1.56
CA ALA A 61 -16.94 -37.29 -1.28
C ALA A 61 -16.96 -36.15 -0.23
N ALA A 62 -17.97 -35.26 -0.33
CA ALA A 62 -18.14 -34.19 0.63
C ALA A 62 -18.45 -34.70 2.04
N GLU A 63 -19.35 -35.68 2.17
CA GLU A 63 -19.69 -36.32 3.43
C GLU A 63 -18.47 -36.96 4.10
N GLU A 64 -17.70 -37.75 3.35
CA GLU A 64 -16.51 -38.39 3.86
C GLU A 64 -15.45 -37.37 4.32
N ALA A 65 -15.22 -36.33 3.51
CA ALA A 65 -14.26 -35.28 3.83
C ALA A 65 -14.68 -34.48 5.09
N LEU A 66 -15.95 -34.11 5.22
CA LEU A 66 -16.48 -33.40 6.39
C LEU A 66 -16.41 -34.27 7.66
N LYS A 67 -16.76 -35.55 7.57
CA LYS A 67 -16.66 -36.48 8.70
C LYS A 67 -15.24 -36.62 9.20
N LYS A 68 -14.28 -36.79 8.29
CA LYS A 68 -12.86 -36.84 8.65
C LYS A 68 -12.36 -35.57 9.31
N LEU A 69 -12.75 -34.43 8.76
CA LEU A 69 -12.39 -33.11 9.32
C LEU A 69 -12.96 -32.92 10.73
N ILE A 70 -14.24 -33.24 10.93
CA ILE A 70 -14.91 -33.16 12.24
C ILE A 70 -14.19 -34.04 13.26
N ALA A 71 -13.84 -35.27 12.88
CA ALA A 71 -13.12 -36.19 13.77
C ALA A 71 -11.74 -35.65 14.21
N ILE A 72 -10.98 -35.04 13.30
CA ILE A 72 -9.70 -34.42 13.60
C ILE A 72 -9.88 -33.22 14.53
N LEU A 73 -10.86 -32.36 14.25
CA LEU A 73 -11.16 -31.17 15.04
C LEU A 73 -11.63 -31.54 16.47
N ASP A 74 -12.51 -32.51 16.61
CA ASP A 74 -12.99 -32.98 17.92
C ASP A 74 -11.82 -33.48 18.80
N GLN A 75 -10.92 -34.29 18.22
CA GLN A 75 -9.73 -34.77 18.93
C GLN A 75 -8.74 -33.64 19.29
N SER A 76 -8.60 -32.64 18.42
CA SER A 76 -7.68 -31.53 18.64
C SER A 76 -8.16 -30.56 19.71
N ILE A 77 -9.46 -30.32 19.82
CA ILE A 77 -10.07 -29.43 20.82
C ILE A 77 -9.98 -30.04 22.22
N ASP A 78 -10.14 -31.36 22.32
CA ASP A 78 -10.05 -32.06 23.62
C ASP A 78 -8.60 -32.08 24.20
N SER A 79 -7.58 -31.83 23.37
CA SER A 79 -6.17 -31.98 23.74
C SER A 79 -5.40 -30.66 23.96
N VAL A 80 -5.96 -29.52 23.62
CA VAL A 80 -5.29 -28.18 23.61
C VAL A 80 -6.18 -27.16 24.32
N GLU A 81 -5.60 -26.02 24.76
CA GLU A 81 -6.37 -24.88 25.26
C GLU A 81 -7.45 -24.44 24.28
N PRO A 82 -8.61 -23.90 24.78
CA PRO A 82 -9.73 -23.51 23.94
C PRO A 82 -9.27 -22.58 22.80
N ASP A 83 -9.45 -23.05 21.57
CA ASP A 83 -9.11 -22.33 20.35
C ASP A 83 -10.38 -21.94 19.62
N ALA A 84 -10.77 -20.67 19.73
CA ALA A 84 -11.99 -20.15 19.13
C ALA A 84 -12.03 -20.31 17.60
N GLU A 85 -10.88 -20.37 16.94
CA GLU A 85 -10.78 -20.56 15.49
C GLU A 85 -11.09 -22.01 15.11
N ARG A 86 -10.55 -22.98 15.84
CA ARG A 86 -10.86 -24.42 15.64
C ARG A 86 -12.31 -24.74 15.99
N GLU A 87 -12.83 -24.18 17.08
CA GLU A 87 -14.24 -24.31 17.46
C GLU A 87 -15.14 -23.73 16.37
N GLY A 88 -14.78 -22.57 15.79
CA GLY A 88 -15.50 -21.96 14.69
C GLY A 88 -15.48 -22.83 13.43
N LEU A 89 -14.34 -23.41 13.08
CA LEU A 89 -14.21 -24.31 11.92
C LEU A 89 -15.02 -25.61 12.13
N LEU A 90 -14.97 -26.17 13.34
CA LEU A 90 -15.77 -27.35 13.71
C LEU A 90 -17.28 -27.08 13.57
N GLY A 91 -17.76 -25.95 14.11
CA GLY A 91 -19.15 -25.55 13.99
C GLY A 91 -19.57 -25.42 12.52
N ARG A 92 -18.73 -24.81 11.70
CA ARG A 92 -18.99 -24.65 10.27
C ARG A 92 -18.99 -25.97 9.51
N ALA A 93 -18.05 -26.87 9.82
CA ALA A 93 -18.00 -28.21 9.23
C ALA A 93 -19.24 -29.04 9.57
N ARG A 94 -19.70 -29.00 10.85
CA ARG A 94 -20.94 -29.67 11.29
C ARG A 94 -22.17 -29.12 10.60
N LEU A 95 -22.29 -27.80 10.44
CA LEU A 95 -23.39 -27.19 9.69
C LEU A 95 -23.41 -27.59 8.22
N SER A 96 -22.24 -27.62 7.57
CA SER A 96 -22.14 -28.07 6.17
C SER A 96 -22.58 -29.52 6.01
N LEU A 97 -22.17 -30.40 6.93
CA LEU A 97 -22.58 -31.81 6.94
C LEU A 97 -24.08 -31.97 7.21
N ALA A 98 -24.61 -31.22 8.17
CA ALA A 98 -26.06 -31.22 8.47
C ALA A 98 -26.89 -30.73 7.28
N GLY A 99 -26.41 -29.66 6.59
CA GLY A 99 -27.04 -29.14 5.37
C GLY A 99 -27.08 -30.17 4.24
N LEU A 100 -25.99 -30.96 4.07
CA LEU A 100 -25.98 -32.09 3.13
C LEU A 100 -27.05 -33.14 3.47
N TYR A 101 -27.13 -33.55 4.75
CA TYR A 101 -28.11 -34.48 5.20
C TYR A 101 -29.56 -33.99 5.07
N LEU A 102 -29.80 -32.71 5.36
CA LEU A 102 -31.12 -32.09 5.16
C LEU A 102 -31.54 -32.10 3.70
N ARG A 103 -30.60 -31.73 2.79
CA ARG A 103 -30.83 -31.75 1.35
C ARG A 103 -31.22 -33.17 0.85
N ASP A 104 -30.57 -34.19 1.39
CA ASP A 104 -30.75 -35.56 1.00
C ASP A 104 -31.88 -36.28 1.82
N ASN A 105 -32.67 -35.53 2.64
CA ASN A 105 -33.70 -35.98 3.52
C ASN A 105 -33.28 -37.05 4.57
N GLN A 106 -31.98 -37.03 4.93
CA GLN A 106 -31.42 -37.90 5.97
C GLN A 106 -31.56 -37.21 7.33
N PHE A 107 -32.84 -37.03 7.76
CA PHE A 107 -33.15 -36.19 8.93
C PHE A 107 -32.55 -36.73 10.24
N GLU A 108 -32.45 -38.06 10.41
CA GLU A 108 -31.86 -38.63 11.64
C GLU A 108 -30.38 -38.33 11.77
N ALA A 109 -29.63 -38.46 10.68
CA ALA A 109 -28.21 -38.12 10.63
C ALA A 109 -27.99 -36.58 10.85
N ALA A 110 -28.88 -35.76 10.28
CA ALA A 110 -28.85 -34.33 10.53
C ALA A 110 -29.09 -33.99 12.02
N LEU A 111 -30.04 -34.62 12.67
CA LEU A 111 -30.34 -34.43 14.09
C LEU A 111 -29.19 -34.85 14.99
N GLU A 112 -28.45 -35.91 14.66
CA GLU A 112 -27.29 -36.35 15.40
C GLU A 112 -26.17 -35.32 15.35
N VAL A 113 -25.81 -34.82 14.17
CA VAL A 113 -24.76 -33.80 13.97
C VAL A 113 -25.14 -32.48 14.63
N LEU A 114 -26.36 -31.99 14.45
CA LEU A 114 -26.85 -30.74 15.01
C LEU A 114 -27.01 -30.79 16.52
N GLY A 115 -27.43 -31.97 17.04
CA GLY A 115 -27.56 -32.20 18.49
C GLY A 115 -26.22 -32.16 19.25
N ALA A 116 -25.10 -32.39 18.55
CA ALA A 116 -23.76 -32.26 19.11
C ALA A 116 -23.22 -30.80 19.10
N MET A 117 -23.97 -29.86 18.52
CA MET A 117 -23.54 -28.47 18.47
C MET A 117 -23.84 -27.70 19.77
N PRO A 118 -22.95 -26.78 20.18
CA PRO A 118 -23.20 -25.97 21.37
C PRO A 118 -24.40 -25.03 21.15
N LEU A 119 -25.20 -24.80 22.20
CA LEU A 119 -26.32 -23.86 22.17
C LEU A 119 -25.90 -22.39 22.24
N THR A 120 -24.59 -22.10 22.32
CA THR A 120 -24.01 -20.76 22.36
C THR A 120 -22.97 -20.63 21.26
N GLY A 121 -22.69 -19.40 20.83
CA GLY A 121 -21.70 -19.13 19.79
C GLY A 121 -22.34 -18.73 18.44
N VAL A 122 -21.47 -18.47 17.48
CA VAL A 122 -21.85 -17.85 16.18
C VAL A 122 -22.82 -18.69 15.36
N PHE A 123 -22.75 -20.01 15.47
CA PHE A 123 -23.53 -20.95 14.67
C PHE A 123 -24.75 -21.55 15.41
N ALA A 124 -24.93 -21.20 16.68
CA ALA A 124 -25.98 -21.81 17.53
C ALA A 124 -27.39 -21.56 17.00
N ASP A 125 -27.68 -20.39 16.48
CA ASP A 125 -29.03 -20.06 15.99
C ASP A 125 -29.35 -20.80 14.67
N GLN A 126 -28.39 -20.91 13.76
CA GLN A 126 -28.52 -21.70 12.55
C GLN A 126 -28.71 -23.17 12.90
N ALA A 127 -27.89 -23.70 13.79
CA ALA A 127 -28.00 -25.11 14.22
C ALA A 127 -29.36 -25.42 14.84
N LEU A 128 -29.91 -24.52 15.66
CA LEU A 128 -31.25 -24.68 16.22
C LEU A 128 -32.36 -24.66 15.16
N PHE A 129 -32.23 -23.77 14.17
CA PHE A 129 -33.19 -23.69 13.07
C PHE A 129 -33.14 -24.96 12.20
N ASP A 130 -31.94 -25.38 11.79
CA ASP A 130 -31.74 -26.60 10.99
C ASP A 130 -32.17 -27.87 11.76
N TYR A 131 -31.96 -27.88 13.10
CA TYR A 131 -32.45 -28.93 13.97
C TYR A 131 -33.98 -28.99 13.96
N ALA A 132 -34.67 -27.83 14.01
CA ALA A 132 -36.13 -27.79 13.92
C ALA A 132 -36.63 -28.30 12.57
N VAL A 133 -35.95 -27.94 11.48
CA VAL A 133 -36.26 -28.45 10.13
C VAL A 133 -36.11 -29.98 10.07
N ALA A 134 -34.98 -30.50 10.56
CA ALA A 134 -34.73 -31.95 10.63
C ALA A 134 -35.77 -32.69 11.48
N ALA A 135 -36.11 -32.15 12.64
CA ALA A 135 -37.08 -32.75 13.56
C ALA A 135 -38.51 -32.77 12.95
N ALA A 136 -38.89 -31.67 12.29
CA ALA A 136 -40.17 -31.63 11.56
C ALA A 136 -40.21 -32.63 10.41
N GLY A 137 -39.11 -32.71 9.62
CA GLY A 137 -38.98 -33.68 8.51
C GLY A 137 -39.01 -35.14 8.97
N GLN A 138 -38.47 -35.42 10.16
CA GLN A 138 -38.55 -36.76 10.78
C GLN A 138 -39.90 -37.10 11.40
N GLY A 139 -40.87 -36.19 11.39
CA GLY A 139 -42.17 -36.37 12.04
C GLY A 139 -42.14 -36.25 13.58
N ARG A 140 -41.20 -35.45 14.12
CA ARG A 140 -41.06 -35.12 15.55
C ARG A 140 -41.37 -33.64 15.80
N PRO A 141 -42.62 -33.17 15.52
CA PRO A 141 -42.93 -31.74 15.53
C PRO A 141 -42.81 -31.09 16.91
N GLU A 142 -42.93 -31.84 18.01
CA GLU A 142 -42.74 -31.33 19.37
C GLU A 142 -41.30 -30.84 19.56
N ARG A 143 -40.29 -31.62 19.12
CA ARG A 143 -38.87 -31.23 19.18
C ARG A 143 -38.56 -30.02 18.27
N ALA A 144 -39.20 -29.97 17.11
CA ALA A 144 -39.08 -28.83 16.22
C ALA A 144 -39.61 -27.55 16.89
N LEU A 145 -40.77 -27.65 17.56
CA LEU A 145 -41.39 -26.54 18.26
C LEU A 145 -40.51 -26.03 19.42
N ASP A 146 -39.93 -26.95 20.23
CA ASP A 146 -39.04 -26.61 21.36
C ASP A 146 -37.79 -25.85 20.86
N ALA A 147 -37.19 -26.27 19.74
CA ALA A 147 -36.07 -25.61 19.14
C ALA A 147 -36.44 -24.21 18.60
N LEU A 148 -37.55 -24.07 17.90
CA LEU A 148 -38.06 -22.79 17.41
C LEU A 148 -38.49 -21.85 18.54
N ASP A 149 -39.05 -22.34 19.64
CA ASP A 149 -39.37 -21.55 20.82
C ASP A 149 -38.11 -21.06 21.52
N THR A 150 -37.07 -21.89 21.60
CA THR A 150 -35.75 -21.49 22.12
C THR A 150 -35.15 -20.37 21.25
N LEU A 151 -35.23 -20.52 19.93
CA LEU A 151 -34.73 -19.54 18.99
C LEU A 151 -35.50 -18.20 19.03
N ALA A 152 -36.84 -18.26 19.16
CA ALA A 152 -37.73 -17.10 19.25
C ALA A 152 -37.48 -16.25 20.50
N ASN A 153 -36.97 -16.84 21.58
CA ASN A 153 -36.66 -16.14 22.85
C ASN A 153 -35.26 -15.54 22.90
N ARG A 154 -34.48 -15.66 21.84
CA ARG A 154 -33.11 -15.07 21.77
C ARG A 154 -33.19 -13.65 21.23
N GLU A 155 -32.35 -12.76 21.78
CA GLU A 155 -32.25 -11.35 21.34
C GLU A 155 -31.32 -11.12 20.16
N LEU A 156 -30.82 -12.18 19.53
CA LEU A 156 -29.81 -12.08 18.47
C LEU A 156 -30.41 -11.72 17.09
N PHE A 157 -29.67 -10.90 16.32
CA PHE A 157 -30.03 -10.42 14.97
C PHE A 157 -29.48 -11.36 13.89
N LEU A 158 -30.22 -12.37 13.48
CA LEU A 158 -29.76 -13.31 12.45
C LEU A 158 -30.86 -13.56 11.39
N PRO A 159 -30.48 -13.81 10.08
CA PRO A 159 -31.42 -13.89 8.97
C PRO A 159 -32.57 -14.91 9.20
N TRP A 160 -32.25 -16.07 9.77
CA TRP A 160 -33.24 -17.16 10.04
C TRP A 160 -34.28 -16.82 11.11
N ARG A 161 -34.03 -15.76 11.94
CA ARG A 161 -35.09 -15.29 12.86
C ARG A 161 -36.31 -14.74 12.13
N GLN A 162 -36.13 -14.31 10.88
CA GLN A 162 -37.28 -13.91 10.05
C GLN A 162 -38.17 -15.11 9.67
N GLN A 163 -37.57 -16.30 9.56
CA GLN A 163 -38.29 -17.54 9.21
C GLN A 163 -39.01 -18.18 10.40
N VAL A 164 -38.52 -17.94 11.62
CA VAL A 164 -39.03 -18.60 12.85
C VAL A 164 -40.52 -18.38 13.09
N PRO A 165 -41.13 -17.19 12.95
CA PRO A 165 -42.56 -17.00 13.17
C PRO A 165 -43.43 -17.86 12.27
N PHE A 166 -43.07 -17.98 10.98
CA PHE A 166 -43.76 -18.83 10.01
C PHE A 166 -43.53 -20.31 10.28
N ALA A 167 -42.24 -20.71 10.49
CA ALA A 167 -41.88 -22.10 10.76
C ALA A 167 -42.62 -22.66 11.99
N ARG A 168 -42.69 -21.84 13.06
CA ARG A 168 -43.43 -22.19 14.28
C ARG A 168 -44.92 -22.43 14.02
N ALA A 169 -45.55 -21.54 13.28
CA ALA A 169 -46.97 -21.67 12.94
C ALA A 169 -47.22 -22.91 12.04
N TYR A 170 -46.30 -23.18 11.12
CA TYR A 170 -46.33 -24.34 10.24
C TYR A 170 -46.18 -25.67 11.02
N VAL A 171 -45.25 -25.75 11.97
CA VAL A 171 -45.10 -26.94 12.84
C VAL A 171 -46.34 -27.18 13.66
N LEU A 172 -47.01 -26.16 14.22
CA LEU A 172 -48.28 -26.29 14.92
C LEU A 172 -49.41 -26.80 14.02
N GLU A 173 -49.44 -26.44 12.76
CA GLU A 173 -50.37 -26.98 11.77
C GLU A 173 -50.10 -28.48 11.50
N GLN A 174 -48.79 -28.87 11.35
CA GLN A 174 -48.42 -30.28 11.20
C GLN A 174 -48.80 -31.15 12.39
N MET A 175 -48.89 -30.59 13.60
CA MET A 175 -49.36 -31.27 14.80
C MET A 175 -50.88 -31.46 14.81
N ASN A 176 -51.62 -31.17 13.73
CA ASN A 176 -53.06 -31.14 13.68
C ASN A 176 -53.72 -30.30 14.80
N ALA A 177 -53.06 -29.18 15.14
CA ALA A 177 -53.51 -28.25 16.16
C ALA A 177 -53.99 -26.92 15.54
N PRO A 178 -55.07 -26.90 14.71
CA PRO A 178 -55.52 -25.72 13.97
C PRO A 178 -55.91 -24.55 14.88
N GLN A 179 -56.41 -24.84 16.09
CA GLN A 179 -56.76 -23.83 17.07
C GLN A 179 -55.53 -23.07 17.64
N ARG A 180 -54.34 -23.68 17.64
CA ARG A 180 -53.08 -23.09 18.03
C ARG A 180 -52.36 -22.49 16.83
N ALA A 181 -52.45 -23.13 15.65
CA ALA A 181 -51.78 -22.70 14.41
C ALA A 181 -52.36 -21.39 13.87
N LEU A 182 -53.72 -21.20 13.89
CA LEU A 182 -54.34 -19.99 13.36
C LEU A 182 -53.84 -18.69 14.05
N PRO A 183 -53.86 -18.58 15.39
CA PRO A 183 -53.29 -17.37 16.05
C PRO A 183 -51.78 -17.24 15.87
N ALA A 184 -51.05 -18.34 15.70
CA ALA A 184 -49.59 -18.29 15.41
C ALA A 184 -49.30 -17.67 14.02
N PHE A 185 -50.06 -18.08 12.98
CA PHE A 185 -49.96 -17.47 11.65
C PHE A 185 -50.41 -16.00 11.66
N LYS A 186 -51.40 -15.62 12.47
CA LYS A 186 -51.80 -14.22 12.63
C LYS A 186 -50.64 -13.41 13.22
N LYS A 187 -50.03 -13.90 14.30
CA LYS A 187 -48.88 -13.25 14.93
C LYS A 187 -47.69 -13.15 13.98
N ALA A 188 -47.44 -14.17 13.16
CA ALA A 188 -46.39 -14.13 12.14
C ALA A 188 -46.70 -13.06 11.08
N ALA A 189 -47.93 -12.96 10.57
CA ALA A 189 -48.32 -11.94 9.61
C ALA A 189 -48.13 -10.52 10.17
N ASP A 190 -48.62 -10.28 11.41
CA ASP A 190 -48.48 -8.99 12.10
C ASP A 190 -46.96 -8.62 12.25
N HIS A 191 -46.12 -9.60 12.57
CA HIS A 191 -44.66 -9.43 12.65
C HIS A 191 -44.06 -9.02 11.31
N TYR A 192 -44.40 -9.71 10.22
CA TYR A 192 -43.87 -9.41 8.89
C TYR A 192 -44.33 -8.04 8.38
N GLU A 193 -45.59 -7.67 8.61
CA GLU A 193 -46.10 -6.33 8.26
C GLU A 193 -45.36 -5.22 8.99
N ALA A 194 -45.07 -5.41 10.29
CA ALA A 194 -44.31 -4.44 11.07
C ALA A 194 -42.87 -4.31 10.52
N ARG A 195 -42.24 -5.45 10.18
CA ARG A 195 -40.87 -5.48 9.66
C ARG A 195 -40.76 -4.88 8.26
N ILE A 196 -41.72 -5.15 7.37
CA ILE A 196 -41.77 -4.55 6.03
C ILE A 196 -41.90 -3.04 6.14
N ARG A 197 -42.76 -2.52 7.02
CA ARG A 197 -42.89 -1.07 7.26
C ARG A 197 -41.61 -0.44 7.79
N GLU A 198 -40.86 -1.16 8.62
CA GLU A 198 -39.54 -0.71 9.10
C GLU A 198 -38.54 -0.60 7.95
N LEU A 199 -38.46 -1.64 7.08
CA LEU A 199 -37.60 -1.61 5.91
C LEU A 199 -37.98 -0.50 4.91
N ASP A 200 -39.27 -0.25 4.69
CA ASP A 200 -39.73 0.88 3.88
C ASP A 200 -39.22 2.21 4.45
N ASN A 201 -39.35 2.44 5.75
CA ASN A 201 -38.86 3.65 6.41
C ASN A 201 -37.33 3.78 6.32
N ILE A 202 -36.57 2.68 6.34
CA ILE A 202 -35.12 2.71 6.17
C ILE A 202 -34.79 3.09 4.72
N ARG A 203 -35.45 2.47 3.74
CA ARG A 203 -35.22 2.74 2.31
C ARG A 203 -35.60 4.16 1.91
N ASP A 204 -36.69 4.71 2.44
CA ASP A 204 -37.12 6.10 2.19
C ASP A 204 -36.11 7.14 2.68
N ARG A 205 -35.37 6.81 3.74
CA ARG A 205 -34.32 7.66 4.32
C ARG A 205 -32.93 7.36 3.75
N LEU A 206 -32.77 6.29 2.98
CA LEU A 206 -31.50 5.86 2.45
C LEU A 206 -31.06 6.78 1.30
N ASN A 207 -29.98 7.48 1.49
CA ASN A 207 -29.28 8.27 0.49
C ASN A 207 -27.77 8.20 0.72
N GLU A 208 -26.98 8.68 -0.24
CA GLU A 208 -25.53 8.62 -0.16
C GLU A 208 -24.99 9.34 1.09
N GLU A 209 -25.52 10.52 1.39
CA GLU A 209 -25.08 11.33 2.53
C GLU A 209 -25.34 10.63 3.86
N ASN A 210 -26.57 10.10 4.07
CA ASN A 210 -26.93 9.40 5.28
C ASN A 210 -26.15 8.09 5.45
N LEU A 211 -25.95 7.34 4.37
CA LEU A 211 -25.16 6.11 4.41
C LEU A 211 -23.70 6.41 4.77
N MET A 212 -23.10 7.41 4.12
CA MET A 212 -21.71 7.80 4.41
C MET A 212 -21.56 8.37 5.83
N ALA A 213 -22.51 9.19 6.29
CA ALA A 213 -22.48 9.71 7.66
C ALA A 213 -22.53 8.59 8.71
N GLN A 214 -23.31 7.54 8.47
CA GLN A 214 -23.33 6.36 9.34
C GLN A 214 -22.00 5.60 9.34
N LEU A 215 -21.35 5.51 8.19
CA LEU A 215 -20.04 4.87 8.04
C LEU A 215 -18.90 5.75 8.57
N GLU A 216 -19.00 7.07 8.41
CA GLU A 216 -18.00 8.02 8.90
C GLU A 216 -17.99 8.14 10.43
N PHE A 217 -19.12 7.93 11.09
CA PHE A 217 -19.17 7.91 12.56
C PHE A 217 -18.38 6.73 13.18
N SER A 218 -18.07 5.74 12.37
CA SER A 218 -17.28 4.56 12.75
C SER A 218 -15.80 4.67 12.35
N ARG A 219 -15.37 5.78 11.76
CA ARG A 219 -13.96 6.00 11.40
C ARG A 219 -13.14 6.36 12.63
N ASP A 220 -12.07 5.65 12.84
CA ASP A 220 -10.97 6.11 13.69
C ASP A 220 -10.08 7.13 12.95
N SER A 221 -9.08 7.70 13.65
CA SER A 221 -8.14 8.67 13.11
C SER A 221 -7.39 8.22 11.85
N ASP A 222 -7.37 6.91 11.58
CA ASP A 222 -6.65 6.29 10.46
C ASP A 222 -7.59 5.93 9.28
N GLY A 223 -8.87 6.28 9.37
CA GLY A 223 -9.88 6.01 8.34
C GLY A 223 -10.33 4.55 8.27
N ILE A 224 -10.06 3.76 9.30
CA ILE A 224 -10.42 2.35 9.40
C ILE A 224 -11.77 2.21 10.09
N LEU A 225 -12.72 1.54 9.43
CA LEU A 225 -14.08 1.30 9.95
C LEU A 225 -14.15 0.14 10.96
N THR A 226 -13.03 -0.46 11.32
CA THR A 226 -12.97 -1.61 12.21
C THR A 226 -12.24 -1.27 13.51
N ASP A 227 -12.64 -1.92 14.62
CA ASP A 227 -11.89 -1.90 15.84
C ASP A 227 -10.54 -2.66 15.69
N SER A 228 -9.69 -2.62 16.72
CA SER A 228 -8.39 -3.33 16.76
C SER A 228 -8.50 -4.86 16.59
N TYR A 229 -9.71 -5.41 16.59
CA TYR A 229 -10.02 -6.83 16.34
C TYR A 229 -10.66 -7.09 14.98
N GLY A 230 -10.66 -6.10 14.07
CA GLY A 230 -11.27 -6.22 12.74
C GLY A 230 -12.81 -6.23 12.75
N ARG A 231 -13.45 -5.83 13.85
CA ARG A 231 -14.91 -5.79 13.95
C ARG A 231 -15.42 -4.44 13.50
N LEU A 232 -16.45 -4.43 12.65
CA LEU A 232 -17.18 -3.22 12.30
C LEU A 232 -17.78 -2.59 13.54
N ARG A 233 -17.36 -1.39 13.89
CA ARG A 233 -18.04 -0.54 14.87
C ARG A 233 -19.24 0.14 14.20
N VAL A 234 -20.25 -0.65 13.86
CA VAL A 234 -21.52 -0.11 13.45
C VAL A 234 -22.39 -0.07 14.68
N GLN A 235 -22.78 1.12 15.13
CA GLN A 235 -23.93 1.19 16.03
C GLN A 235 -25.15 0.76 15.21
N PRO A 236 -25.87 -0.29 15.63
CA PRO A 236 -27.06 -0.72 14.92
C PRO A 236 -28.11 0.38 15.03
N LEU A 237 -28.16 1.26 14.04
CA LEU A 237 -29.18 2.28 13.95
C LEU A 237 -30.58 1.67 13.74
N ASP A 238 -30.62 0.54 13.04
CA ASP A 238 -31.85 -0.21 12.79
C ASP A 238 -31.51 -1.70 12.60
N SER A 239 -32.31 -2.59 13.16
CA SER A 239 -32.11 -4.06 13.06
C SER A 239 -32.07 -4.59 11.62
N GLY A 240 -32.66 -3.88 10.64
CA GLY A 240 -32.61 -4.23 9.22
C GLY A 240 -31.27 -3.96 8.55
N MET A 241 -30.58 -2.93 8.97
CA MET A 241 -29.24 -2.61 8.44
C MET A 241 -28.18 -3.61 8.91
N ALA A 242 -28.33 -4.20 10.10
CA ALA A 242 -27.33 -5.13 10.64
C ALA A 242 -27.08 -6.33 9.72
N GLU A 243 -28.10 -6.86 9.09
CA GLU A 243 -28.00 -7.99 8.13
C GLU A 243 -27.27 -7.56 6.84
N VAL A 244 -27.57 -6.36 6.34
CA VAL A 244 -26.91 -5.80 5.15
C VAL A 244 -25.44 -5.57 5.44
N LEU A 245 -25.13 -4.96 6.58
CA LEU A 245 -23.77 -4.65 6.99
C LEU A 245 -22.91 -5.90 7.25
N ALA A 246 -23.54 -7.00 7.70
CA ALA A 246 -22.87 -8.28 7.91
C ALA A 246 -22.65 -9.10 6.63
N SER A 247 -23.24 -8.69 5.50
CA SER A 247 -23.13 -9.44 4.25
C SER A 247 -21.73 -9.33 3.63
N GLU A 248 -21.24 -10.42 3.05
CA GLU A 248 -19.95 -10.47 2.39
C GLU A 248 -19.83 -9.42 1.28
N THR A 249 -20.89 -9.26 0.48
CA THR A 249 -20.94 -8.30 -0.64
C THR A 249 -20.76 -6.85 -0.15
N PHE A 250 -21.41 -6.49 0.97
CA PHE A 250 -21.25 -5.17 1.57
C PHE A 250 -19.85 -4.99 2.12
N GLN A 251 -19.30 -6.00 2.82
CA GLN A 251 -17.96 -5.95 3.40
C GLN A 251 -16.88 -5.79 2.32
N GLN A 252 -17.02 -6.46 1.19
CA GLN A 252 -16.12 -6.30 0.05
C GLN A 252 -16.17 -4.88 -0.53
N ALA A 253 -17.38 -4.37 -0.80
CA ALA A 253 -17.54 -3.01 -1.31
C ALA A 253 -17.04 -1.94 -0.32
N LEU A 254 -17.20 -2.20 0.98
CA LEU A 254 -16.67 -1.35 2.03
C LEU A 254 -15.14 -1.36 2.08
N ALA A 255 -14.51 -2.53 1.91
CA ALA A 255 -13.07 -2.67 1.83
C ALA A 255 -12.49 -1.90 0.63
N GLU A 256 -13.12 -1.99 -0.55
CA GLU A 256 -12.75 -1.22 -1.73
C GLU A 256 -12.86 0.30 -1.49
N LEU A 257 -13.95 0.74 -0.86
CA LEU A 257 -14.15 2.14 -0.51
C LEU A 257 -13.07 2.65 0.46
N ASN A 258 -12.71 1.86 1.46
CA ASN A 258 -11.65 2.17 2.42
C ASN A 258 -10.29 2.30 1.74
N GLU A 259 -9.97 1.44 0.78
CA GLU A 259 -8.73 1.51 0.05
C GLU A 259 -8.64 2.79 -0.79
N LEU A 260 -9.74 3.19 -1.44
CA LEU A 260 -9.81 4.46 -2.18
C LEU A 260 -9.60 5.67 -1.25
N TYR A 261 -10.14 5.66 -0.03
CA TYR A 261 -9.89 6.72 0.94
C TYR A 261 -8.44 6.77 1.42
N ARG A 262 -7.80 5.60 1.60
CA ARG A 262 -6.36 5.53 1.91
C ARG A 262 -5.53 6.12 0.78
N MET A 263 -5.87 5.79 -0.48
CA MET A 263 -5.21 6.37 -1.66
C MET A 263 -5.39 7.89 -1.70
N GLN A 264 -6.60 8.40 -1.44
CA GLN A 264 -6.87 9.83 -1.38
C GLN A 264 -6.02 10.53 -0.32
N SER A 265 -5.94 9.98 0.89
CA SER A 265 -5.13 10.51 1.98
C SER A 265 -3.64 10.48 1.65
N PHE A 266 -3.16 9.40 1.05
CA PHE A 266 -1.79 9.27 0.59
C PHE A 266 -1.44 10.31 -0.49
N ILE A 267 -2.32 10.52 -1.47
CA ILE A 267 -2.14 11.55 -2.51
C ILE A 267 -2.09 12.93 -1.88
N ALA A 268 -3.00 13.26 -0.96
CA ALA A 268 -3.02 14.55 -0.27
C ALA A 268 -1.73 14.81 0.54
N GLU A 269 -1.24 13.81 1.25
CA GLU A 269 0.03 13.87 1.97
C GLU A 269 1.21 14.11 1.00
N ARG A 270 1.23 13.41 -0.13
CA ARG A 270 2.29 13.59 -1.15
C ARG A 270 2.21 14.97 -1.80
N GLN A 271 1.02 15.46 -2.09
CA GLN A 271 0.83 16.81 -2.64
C GLN A 271 1.37 17.89 -1.68
N SER A 272 1.15 17.76 -0.37
CA SER A 272 1.68 18.73 0.60
C SER A 272 3.21 18.81 0.60
N ARG A 273 3.91 17.74 0.21
CA ARG A 273 5.38 17.70 0.14
C ARG A 273 5.95 18.48 -1.06
N PHE A 274 5.18 18.67 -2.13
CA PHE A 274 5.67 19.40 -3.30
C PHE A 274 5.95 20.86 -3.00
N GLU A 275 5.18 21.49 -2.11
CA GLU A 275 5.47 22.85 -1.65
C GLU A 275 6.84 22.92 -0.99
N SER A 276 7.18 21.97 -0.13
CA SER A 276 8.49 21.87 0.50
C SER A 276 9.61 21.66 -0.53
N PHE A 277 9.37 20.85 -1.56
CA PHE A 277 10.36 20.67 -2.64
C PHE A 277 10.57 21.94 -3.47
N ARG A 278 9.51 22.70 -3.74
CA ARG A 278 9.63 24.00 -4.43
C ARG A 278 10.45 24.99 -3.61
N ILE A 279 10.16 25.12 -2.32
CA ILE A 279 10.91 26.00 -1.42
C ILE A 279 12.39 25.59 -1.35
N MET A 280 12.68 24.30 -1.24
CA MET A 280 14.05 23.80 -1.24
C MET A 280 14.77 24.08 -2.55
N LEU A 281 14.10 23.91 -3.69
CA LEU A 281 14.66 24.16 -5.01
C LEU A 281 14.97 25.64 -5.19
N GLU A 282 14.05 26.52 -4.82
CA GLU A 282 14.20 27.98 -4.87
C GLU A 282 15.31 28.47 -3.95
N THR A 283 15.35 27.98 -2.71
CA THR A 283 16.42 28.31 -1.75
C THR A 283 17.79 27.88 -2.28
N ARG A 284 17.86 26.70 -2.89
CA ARG A 284 19.10 26.18 -3.49
C ARG A 284 19.57 27.05 -4.67
N GLU A 285 18.63 27.49 -5.49
CA GLU A 285 18.94 28.40 -6.60
C GLU A 285 19.40 29.78 -6.11
N GLN A 286 18.74 30.35 -5.14
CA GLN A 286 19.16 31.60 -4.52
C GLN A 286 20.60 31.52 -3.97
N GLN A 287 20.91 30.45 -3.24
CA GLN A 287 22.26 30.22 -2.72
C GLN A 287 23.27 29.98 -3.84
N ARG A 288 22.86 29.33 -4.93
CA ARG A 288 23.71 29.16 -6.12
C ARG A 288 24.01 30.50 -6.75
N GLN A 289 23.02 31.37 -6.94
CA GLN A 289 23.22 32.70 -7.51
C GLN A 289 24.16 33.56 -6.66
N ILE A 290 24.02 33.51 -5.34
CA ILE A 290 24.93 34.21 -4.42
C ILE A 290 26.38 33.70 -4.61
N ARG A 291 26.57 32.39 -4.63
CA ARG A 291 27.90 31.79 -4.83
C ARG A 291 28.51 32.14 -6.21
N ILE A 292 27.70 32.16 -7.26
CA ILE A 292 28.12 32.57 -8.59
C ILE A 292 28.58 34.04 -8.58
N ALA A 293 27.81 34.92 -7.91
CA ALA A 293 28.19 36.33 -7.81
C ALA A 293 29.50 36.53 -7.02
N GLU A 294 29.68 35.81 -5.92
CA GLU A 294 30.92 35.83 -5.13
C GLU A 294 32.12 35.30 -5.92
N THR A 295 31.93 34.16 -6.61
CA THR A 295 32.99 33.56 -7.44
C THR A 295 33.38 34.48 -8.60
N ARG A 296 32.41 35.13 -9.25
CA ARG A 296 32.66 36.10 -10.32
C ARG A 296 33.49 37.28 -9.83
N ARG A 297 33.13 37.85 -8.67
CA ARG A 297 33.92 38.93 -8.04
C ARG A 297 35.33 38.47 -7.69
N ALA A 298 35.50 37.26 -7.20
CA ALA A 298 36.81 36.70 -6.89
C ALA A 298 37.68 36.54 -8.17
N LEU A 299 37.08 36.08 -9.27
CA LEU A 299 37.77 35.96 -10.56
C LEU A 299 38.17 37.33 -11.12
N GLU A 300 37.31 38.35 -11.01
CA GLU A 300 37.60 39.72 -11.42
C GLU A 300 38.74 40.32 -10.61
N THR A 301 38.84 40.03 -9.30
CA THR A 301 39.90 40.54 -8.41
C THR A 301 41.25 39.86 -8.64
N GLN A 302 41.27 38.67 -9.21
CA GLN A 302 42.52 37.92 -9.47
C GLN A 302 43.38 38.46 -10.62
N GLN A 303 42.90 39.52 -11.33
CA GLN A 303 43.66 40.15 -12.41
C GLN A 303 44.24 39.13 -13.43
N ALA A 304 43.51 38.09 -13.72
CA ALA A 304 43.94 36.98 -14.57
C ALA A 304 44.48 37.43 -15.93
N ASP A 305 43.85 38.48 -16.48
CA ASP A 305 44.27 39.06 -17.78
C ASP A 305 45.64 39.77 -17.66
N GLN A 306 45.94 40.36 -16.51
CA GLN A 306 47.28 40.95 -16.25
C GLN A 306 48.34 39.85 -16.13
N TRP A 307 48.03 38.74 -15.49
CA TRP A 307 48.96 37.62 -15.42
C TRP A 307 49.21 36.99 -16.78
N GLN A 308 48.20 36.91 -17.62
CA GLN A 308 48.33 36.41 -18.98
C GLN A 308 49.19 37.35 -19.81
N GLN A 309 48.99 38.68 -19.76
CA GLN A 309 49.83 39.67 -20.45
C GLN A 309 51.25 39.61 -19.99
N LEU A 310 51.49 39.52 -18.68
CA LEU A 310 52.81 39.35 -18.12
C LEU A 310 53.55 38.10 -18.62
N HIS A 311 52.78 36.98 -18.68
CA HIS A 311 53.32 35.73 -19.19
C HIS A 311 53.68 35.82 -20.68
N GLU A 312 52.85 36.43 -21.50
CA GLU A 312 53.09 36.66 -22.92
C GLU A 312 54.36 37.56 -23.09
N ASP A 313 54.45 38.69 -22.34
CA ASP A 313 55.60 39.57 -22.37
C ASP A 313 56.90 38.84 -21.94
N PHE A 314 56.86 38.02 -20.88
CA PHE A 314 58.00 37.21 -20.47
C PHE A 314 58.43 36.21 -21.53
N THR A 315 57.44 35.54 -22.14
CA THR A 315 57.70 34.56 -23.20
C THR A 315 58.32 35.18 -24.41
N ASP A 316 57.78 36.33 -24.86
CA ASP A 316 58.33 37.06 -26.00
C ASP A 316 59.79 37.59 -25.75
N ARG A 317 60.04 38.14 -24.57
CA ARG A 317 61.37 38.62 -24.17
C ARG A 317 62.41 37.50 -24.09
N ILE A 318 62.06 36.35 -23.50
CA ILE A 318 62.91 35.17 -23.44
C ILE A 318 63.12 34.60 -24.85
N SER A 319 62.10 34.53 -25.65
CA SER A 319 62.19 34.03 -27.02
C SER A 319 63.03 34.88 -27.91
N SER A 320 62.96 36.25 -27.80
CA SER A 320 63.83 37.18 -28.51
C SER A 320 65.27 37.06 -28.05
N ALA A 321 65.54 37.02 -26.75
CA ALA A 321 66.87 36.84 -26.22
C ALA A 321 67.53 35.49 -26.60
N LEU A 322 66.67 34.41 -26.78
CA LEU A 322 67.14 33.11 -27.31
C LEU A 322 67.52 33.20 -28.79
N ALA A 323 66.73 33.92 -29.58
CA ALA A 323 66.97 34.08 -31.03
C ALA A 323 68.20 34.94 -31.31
N ASP A 324 68.43 35.96 -30.51
CA ASP A 324 69.55 36.89 -30.62
C ASP A 324 70.81 36.35 -29.94
N GLU A 325 70.77 35.17 -29.31
CA GLU A 325 71.89 34.63 -28.48
C GLU A 325 72.44 35.64 -27.45
N ASP A 326 71.52 36.47 -26.91
CA ASP A 326 71.93 37.57 -25.99
C ASP A 326 72.33 36.99 -24.60
N ALA A 327 73.66 36.80 -24.47
CA ALA A 327 74.27 36.36 -23.21
C ALA A 327 73.99 37.37 -22.07
N GLY A 328 73.81 38.65 -22.40
CA GLY A 328 73.56 39.74 -21.44
C GLY A 328 72.22 39.62 -20.76
N PHE A 329 71.20 39.12 -21.48
CA PHE A 329 69.87 38.88 -20.93
C PHE A 329 69.85 37.79 -19.84
N PHE A 330 70.57 36.69 -20.06
CA PHE A 330 70.67 35.54 -19.17
C PHE A 330 71.65 35.68 -18.01
N MET A 331 72.30 36.85 -17.81
CA MET A 331 73.13 37.08 -16.67
C MET A 331 72.45 36.91 -15.33
N THR A 332 73.16 36.32 -14.38
CA THR A 332 72.69 36.25 -12.98
C THR A 332 72.75 37.64 -12.34
N SER A 333 72.05 37.82 -11.19
CA SER A 333 72.11 39.10 -10.47
C SER A 333 73.54 39.56 -10.10
N GLN A 334 74.42 38.59 -9.80
CA GLN A 334 75.82 38.86 -9.50
C GLN A 334 76.54 39.31 -10.74
N GLN A 335 76.35 38.67 -11.90
CA GLN A 335 76.98 39.07 -13.15
C GLN A 335 76.50 40.45 -13.60
N LYS A 336 75.17 40.76 -13.47
CA LYS A 336 74.65 42.11 -13.76
C LYS A 336 75.30 43.19 -12.89
N ALA A 337 75.41 42.94 -11.56
CA ALA A 337 76.01 43.87 -10.63
C ALA A 337 77.50 44.09 -10.95
N LEU A 338 78.25 43.06 -11.38
CA LEU A 338 79.66 43.21 -11.78
C LEU A 338 79.77 43.91 -13.11
N ARG A 339 78.94 43.66 -14.11
CA ARG A 339 78.89 44.40 -15.38
C ARG A 339 78.72 45.89 -15.13
N ASP A 340 77.75 46.25 -14.25
CA ASP A 340 77.49 47.67 -13.96
C ASP A 340 78.65 48.33 -13.27
N LYS A 341 79.34 47.62 -12.34
CA LYS A 341 80.61 48.11 -11.74
C LYS A 341 81.75 48.28 -12.76
N LEU A 342 81.86 47.30 -13.68
CA LEU A 342 82.91 47.40 -14.74
C LEU A 342 82.63 48.60 -15.67
N ALA A 343 81.33 48.84 -16.00
CA ALA A 343 80.93 50.00 -16.82
C ALA A 343 81.25 51.35 -16.09
N GLU A 344 81.06 51.42 -14.76
CA GLU A 344 81.42 52.60 -13.95
C GLU A 344 82.93 52.82 -13.92
N VAL A 345 83.72 51.74 -13.75
CA VAL A 345 85.18 51.80 -13.78
C VAL A 345 85.69 52.24 -15.17
N GLU A 346 85.04 51.72 -16.24
CA GLU A 346 85.36 52.11 -17.62
C GLU A 346 85.19 53.61 -17.84
N LYS A 347 84.03 54.13 -17.40
CA LYS A 347 83.76 55.56 -17.48
C LYS A 347 84.80 56.39 -16.70
N THR A 348 85.11 55.93 -15.47
CA THR A 348 86.10 56.62 -14.64
C THR A 348 87.52 56.62 -15.30
N LEU A 349 87.89 55.46 -15.90
CA LEU A 349 89.22 55.36 -16.60
C LEU A 349 89.28 56.14 -17.91
N ALA A 350 88.12 56.41 -18.55
CA ALA A 350 88.07 57.26 -19.74
C ALA A 350 88.38 58.72 -19.45
N ASP A 351 88.01 59.20 -18.25
CA ASP A 351 88.21 60.61 -17.83
C ASP A 351 89.60 60.89 -17.24
N LEU A 352 90.44 59.85 -17.06
CA LEU A 352 91.78 59.99 -16.49
C LEU A 352 92.84 60.30 -17.54
N PRO A 353 93.93 61.15 -17.19
CA PRO A 353 94.98 61.46 -18.11
C PRO A 353 95.85 60.27 -18.50
N ASP A 354 96.48 60.31 -19.70
CA ASP A 354 97.34 59.21 -20.20
C ASP A 354 98.73 59.28 -19.54
N ASP A 355 98.88 58.63 -18.40
CA ASP A 355 100.14 58.44 -17.69
C ASP A 355 100.52 56.97 -17.45
N ALA A 356 101.71 56.65 -16.94
CA ALA A 356 102.17 55.28 -16.70
C ALA A 356 101.33 54.53 -15.66
N THR A 357 100.66 55.22 -14.72
CA THR A 357 99.84 54.67 -13.68
C THR A 357 98.44 54.30 -14.24
N THR A 358 97.88 55.22 -15.00
CA THR A 358 96.59 55.01 -15.69
C THR A 358 96.69 53.92 -16.77
N ALA A 359 97.85 53.86 -17.48
CA ALA A 359 98.05 52.74 -18.43
C ALA A 359 98.07 51.36 -17.78
N ARG A 360 98.63 51.23 -16.56
CA ARG A 360 98.52 49.96 -15.75
C ARG A 360 97.12 49.68 -15.30
N GLN A 361 96.40 50.68 -14.87
CA GLN A 361 95.01 50.53 -14.46
C GLN A 361 94.13 50.12 -15.63
N ARG A 362 94.30 50.74 -16.81
CA ARG A 362 93.59 50.33 -18.04
C ARG A 362 93.93 48.89 -18.48
N ALA A 363 95.18 48.48 -18.30
CA ALA A 363 95.63 47.12 -18.59
C ALA A 363 94.97 46.09 -17.60
N THR A 364 94.82 46.47 -16.34
CA THR A 364 94.11 45.62 -15.34
C THR A 364 92.65 45.56 -15.64
N TYR A 365 91.98 46.68 -15.97
CA TYR A 365 90.60 46.72 -16.38
C TYR A 365 90.35 45.82 -17.62
N ARG A 366 91.19 45.89 -18.68
CA ARG A 366 91.07 45.03 -19.87
C ARG A 366 91.10 43.53 -19.51
N ARG A 367 91.98 43.12 -18.58
CA ARG A 367 92.07 41.75 -18.09
C ARG A 367 90.78 41.34 -17.31
N MET A 368 90.29 42.20 -16.45
CA MET A 368 89.10 41.97 -15.69
C MET A 368 87.87 41.89 -16.62
N ARG A 369 87.80 42.77 -17.62
CA ARG A 369 86.69 42.72 -18.62
C ARG A 369 86.77 41.46 -19.45
N ALA A 370 87.94 41.04 -19.93
CA ALA A 370 88.08 39.79 -20.69
C ALA A 370 87.71 38.55 -19.85
N TYR A 371 88.10 38.57 -18.56
CA TYR A 371 87.70 37.49 -17.66
C TYR A 371 86.14 37.47 -17.42
N PHE A 372 85.59 38.66 -17.30
CA PHE A 372 84.15 38.78 -17.16
C PHE A 372 83.40 38.31 -18.41
N ASP A 373 83.86 38.71 -19.61
CA ASP A 373 83.24 38.27 -20.86
C ASP A 373 83.41 36.75 -21.06
N TRP A 374 84.55 36.17 -20.68
CA TRP A 374 84.70 34.70 -20.66
C TRP A 374 83.81 34.05 -19.67
N TRP A 375 83.63 34.55 -18.44
CA TRP A 375 82.78 34.05 -17.43
C TRP A 375 81.29 34.02 -17.88
N ILE A 376 80.81 35.08 -18.51
CA ILE A 376 79.49 35.14 -19.08
C ILE A 376 79.28 34.07 -20.17
N ALA A 377 80.28 33.91 -21.06
CA ALA A 377 80.23 32.93 -22.13
C ALA A 377 80.22 31.48 -21.58
N ASP A 378 80.95 31.21 -20.51
CA ASP A 378 81.05 29.92 -19.86
C ASP A 378 79.72 29.57 -19.18
N ASP A 379 79.12 30.49 -18.46
CA ASP A 379 77.84 30.30 -17.75
C ASP A 379 76.61 30.45 -18.66
N TYR A 380 76.73 30.91 -19.90
CA TYR A 380 75.63 31.19 -20.80
C TYR A 380 74.71 29.97 -20.99
N GLY A 381 75.31 28.84 -21.24
CA GLY A 381 74.50 27.56 -21.46
C GLY A 381 73.66 27.15 -20.26
N ILE A 382 74.26 27.30 -19.06
CA ILE A 382 73.60 26.97 -17.79
C ILE A 382 72.50 27.95 -17.50
N ASN A 383 72.76 29.25 -17.61
CA ASN A 383 71.77 30.30 -17.30
C ASN A 383 70.63 30.31 -18.31
N ARG A 384 70.90 30.10 -19.60
CA ARG A 384 69.89 29.90 -20.64
C ARG A 384 69.00 28.75 -20.35
N TRP A 385 69.57 27.58 -20.00
CA TRP A 385 68.78 26.38 -19.64
C TRP A 385 67.90 26.61 -18.40
N ALA A 386 68.46 27.27 -17.39
CA ALA A 386 67.66 27.58 -16.19
C ALA A 386 66.46 28.49 -16.52
N ALA A 387 66.66 29.53 -17.35
CA ALA A 387 65.56 30.39 -17.80
C ALA A 387 64.53 29.67 -18.64
N GLN A 388 64.94 28.80 -19.56
CA GLN A 388 64.04 27.99 -20.35
C GLN A 388 63.20 27.00 -19.48
N LYS A 389 63.85 26.39 -18.47
CA LYS A 389 63.18 25.50 -17.53
C LYS A 389 62.14 26.29 -16.69
N GLN A 390 62.47 27.50 -16.24
CA GLN A 390 61.48 28.33 -15.52
C GLN A 390 60.30 28.73 -16.41
N LEU A 391 60.57 29.09 -17.68
CA LEU A 391 59.53 29.40 -18.64
C LEU A 391 58.60 28.19 -18.86
N MET A 392 59.17 27.00 -19.09
CA MET A 392 58.36 25.77 -19.24
C MET A 392 57.51 25.45 -17.99
N GLN A 393 58.04 25.75 -16.80
CA GLN A 393 57.26 25.59 -15.57
C GLN A 393 56.14 26.61 -15.51
N LEU A 394 56.41 27.88 -15.82
CA LEU A 394 55.38 28.93 -15.84
C LEU A 394 54.31 28.66 -16.88
N ASP A 395 54.64 28.13 -18.06
CA ASP A 395 53.71 27.70 -19.10
C ASP A 395 52.75 26.63 -18.58
N ARG A 396 53.27 25.62 -17.88
CA ARG A 396 52.44 24.57 -17.29
C ARG A 396 51.50 25.11 -16.21
N GLU A 397 52.01 26.01 -15.36
CA GLU A 397 51.17 26.62 -14.32
C GLU A 397 50.08 27.50 -14.93
N MET A 398 50.39 28.26 -15.98
CA MET A 398 49.45 29.10 -16.71
C MET A 398 48.36 28.24 -17.42
N GLN A 399 48.76 27.16 -18.08
CA GLN A 399 47.84 26.23 -18.70
C GLN A 399 46.90 25.59 -17.64
N SER A 400 47.44 25.17 -16.49
CA SER A 400 46.65 24.65 -15.37
C SER A 400 45.67 25.69 -14.83
N PHE A 401 46.10 26.91 -14.66
CA PHE A 401 45.25 28.01 -14.21
C PHE A 401 44.11 28.31 -15.20
N GLN A 402 44.42 28.40 -16.50
CA GLN A 402 43.40 28.60 -17.54
C GLN A 402 42.39 27.47 -17.57
N ALA A 403 42.85 26.22 -17.48
CA ALA A 403 41.96 25.05 -17.43
C ALA A 403 41.04 25.06 -16.21
N GLN A 404 41.60 25.44 -15.03
CA GLN A 404 40.77 25.57 -13.81
C GLN A 404 39.75 26.72 -13.93
N ARG A 405 40.15 27.86 -14.47
CA ARG A 405 39.25 28.99 -14.73
C ARG A 405 38.11 28.60 -15.64
N GLN A 406 38.39 27.96 -16.78
CA GLN A 406 37.36 27.47 -17.71
C GLN A 406 36.42 26.48 -17.04
N ARG A 407 36.94 25.59 -16.20
CA ARG A 407 36.11 24.66 -15.45
C ARG A 407 35.17 25.36 -14.47
N VAL A 408 35.63 26.38 -13.75
CA VAL A 408 34.81 27.19 -12.85
C VAL A 408 33.74 27.94 -13.65
N GLU A 409 34.09 28.57 -14.77
CA GLU A 409 33.16 29.28 -15.66
C GLU A 409 32.09 28.33 -16.21
N SER A 410 32.47 27.13 -16.64
CA SER A 410 31.52 26.13 -17.12
C SER A 410 30.56 25.66 -16.01
N LEU A 411 31.04 25.48 -14.78
CA LEU A 411 30.21 25.11 -13.63
C LEU A 411 29.24 26.25 -13.22
N MET A 412 29.65 27.50 -13.37
CA MET A 412 28.78 28.65 -13.13
C MET A 412 27.64 28.75 -14.18
N ALA A 413 27.95 28.37 -15.44
CA ALA A 413 26.99 28.38 -16.53
C ALA A 413 26.06 27.19 -16.56
N ASP A 414 26.38 26.09 -15.85
CA ASP A 414 25.60 24.84 -15.85
C ASP A 414 24.32 24.98 -15.02
N ASP A 415 23.20 25.25 -15.67
CA ASP A 415 21.86 25.33 -15.11
C ASP A 415 21.03 24.06 -15.39
N ALA A 416 21.60 23.09 -16.10
CA ALA A 416 20.86 21.94 -16.61
C ALA A 416 20.27 21.07 -15.49
N ARG A 417 20.98 20.90 -14.39
CA ARG A 417 20.51 20.10 -13.24
C ARG A 417 19.33 20.74 -12.51
N HIS A 418 19.36 22.06 -12.34
CA HIS A 418 18.26 22.77 -11.70
C HIS A 418 17.00 22.70 -12.57
N ALA A 419 17.12 23.02 -13.86
CA ALA A 419 16.03 22.96 -14.83
C ALA A 419 15.45 21.54 -14.95
N GLU A 420 16.29 20.50 -14.89
CA GLU A 420 15.82 19.10 -14.93
C GLU A 420 15.04 18.73 -13.65
N LEU A 421 15.54 19.08 -12.46
CA LEU A 421 14.81 18.85 -11.21
C LEU A 421 13.48 19.61 -11.19
N ALA A 422 13.45 20.86 -11.62
CA ALA A 422 12.24 21.66 -11.71
C ALA A 422 11.19 21.00 -12.65
N ARG A 423 11.63 20.52 -13.81
CA ARG A 423 10.76 19.79 -14.76
C ARG A 423 10.22 18.51 -14.17
N ARG A 424 11.06 17.69 -13.48
CA ARG A 424 10.64 16.46 -12.85
C ARG A 424 9.63 16.70 -11.73
N ILE A 425 9.86 17.69 -10.87
CA ILE A 425 8.92 18.07 -9.82
C ILE A 425 7.58 18.47 -10.44
N ALA A 426 7.57 19.36 -11.45
CA ALA A 426 6.34 19.81 -12.12
C ALA A 426 5.62 18.67 -12.89
N ALA A 427 6.34 17.69 -13.40
CA ALA A 427 5.75 16.51 -14.05
C ALA A 427 5.08 15.61 -13.02
N SER A 428 5.77 15.26 -11.93
CA SER A 428 5.21 14.42 -10.85
C SER A 428 4.04 15.10 -10.14
N GLU A 429 4.07 16.42 -9.97
CA GLU A 429 2.96 17.18 -9.39
C GLU A 429 1.70 17.09 -10.27
N ARG A 430 1.85 17.22 -11.60
CA ARG A 430 0.73 17.06 -12.53
C ARG A 430 0.19 15.63 -12.56
N GLU A 431 1.06 14.64 -12.58
CA GLU A 431 0.66 13.24 -12.54
C GLU A 431 -0.11 12.92 -11.25
N LEU A 432 0.37 13.40 -10.10
CA LEU A 432 -0.30 13.20 -8.83
C LEU A 432 -1.65 13.94 -8.76
N ALA A 433 -1.77 15.11 -9.39
CA ALA A 433 -3.04 15.82 -9.50
C ALA A 433 -4.05 15.04 -10.36
N THR A 434 -3.60 14.43 -11.44
CA THR A 434 -4.44 13.57 -12.30
C THR A 434 -4.93 12.34 -11.54
N LEU A 435 -4.02 11.63 -10.85
CA LEU A 435 -4.38 10.50 -9.99
C LEU A 435 -5.37 10.91 -8.87
N GLY A 436 -5.20 12.11 -8.30
CA GLY A 436 -6.13 12.65 -7.31
C GLY A 436 -7.56 12.82 -7.85
N THR A 437 -7.69 13.26 -9.10
CA THR A 437 -9.00 13.37 -9.77
C THR A 437 -9.59 11.98 -10.05
N GLU A 438 -8.79 11.06 -10.57
CA GLU A 438 -9.22 9.69 -10.85
C GLU A 438 -9.70 8.96 -9.58
N VAL A 439 -8.96 9.09 -8.48
CA VAL A 439 -9.37 8.52 -7.18
C VAL A 439 -10.64 9.19 -6.65
N SER A 440 -10.81 10.50 -6.83
CA SER A 440 -12.04 11.21 -6.44
C SER A 440 -13.26 10.73 -7.23
N ASP A 441 -13.12 10.52 -8.54
CA ASP A 441 -14.17 9.99 -9.40
C ASP A 441 -14.51 8.52 -9.06
N ALA A 442 -13.47 7.71 -8.78
CA ALA A 442 -13.64 6.34 -8.32
C ALA A 442 -14.38 6.27 -6.97
N LEU A 443 -14.05 7.17 -6.01
CA LEU A 443 -14.76 7.30 -4.75
C LEU A 443 -16.24 7.63 -4.95
N GLY A 444 -16.55 8.59 -5.82
CA GLY A 444 -17.93 8.92 -6.17
C GLY A 444 -18.70 7.74 -6.76
N SER A 445 -18.04 6.96 -7.60
CA SER A 445 -18.63 5.75 -8.20
C SER A 445 -18.80 4.62 -7.17
N ALA A 446 -17.81 4.38 -6.32
CA ALA A 446 -17.87 3.37 -5.26
C ALA A 446 -18.99 3.66 -4.24
N ARG A 447 -19.17 4.92 -3.84
CA ARG A 447 -20.27 5.33 -2.95
C ARG A 447 -21.64 5.05 -3.55
N LYS A 448 -21.84 5.39 -4.83
CA LYS A 448 -23.09 5.09 -5.55
C LYS A 448 -23.34 3.58 -5.69
N THR A 449 -22.30 2.84 -5.96
CA THR A 449 -22.36 1.38 -6.05
C THR A 449 -22.76 0.78 -4.72
N LEU A 450 -22.13 1.21 -3.63
CA LEU A 450 -22.45 0.76 -2.28
C LEU A 450 -23.90 1.08 -1.90
N LEU A 451 -24.37 2.31 -2.18
CA LEU A 451 -25.75 2.71 -1.97
C LEU A 451 -26.74 1.80 -2.72
N THR A 452 -26.45 1.54 -4.01
CA THR A 452 -27.27 0.67 -4.85
C THR A 452 -27.30 -0.76 -4.35
N GLN A 453 -26.18 -1.28 -3.84
CA GLN A 453 -26.10 -2.61 -3.25
C GLN A 453 -26.93 -2.70 -1.98
N VAL A 454 -26.82 -1.73 -1.08
CA VAL A 454 -27.60 -1.65 0.16
C VAL A 454 -29.10 -1.64 -0.17
N ASP A 455 -29.55 -0.77 -1.10
CA ASP A 455 -30.96 -0.72 -1.50
C ASP A 455 -31.45 -2.05 -2.09
N ARG A 456 -30.66 -2.71 -2.94
CA ARG A 456 -30.99 -4.03 -3.49
C ARG A 456 -31.15 -5.09 -2.40
N MET A 457 -30.27 -5.09 -1.41
CA MET A 457 -30.31 -6.05 -0.32
C MET A 457 -31.55 -5.82 0.56
N LEU A 458 -31.85 -4.57 0.90
CA LEU A 458 -33.08 -4.23 1.64
C LEU A 458 -34.32 -4.60 0.83
N ALA A 459 -34.33 -4.38 -0.48
CA ALA A 459 -35.43 -4.78 -1.37
C ALA A 459 -35.61 -6.32 -1.42
N ALA A 460 -34.51 -7.07 -1.46
CA ALA A 460 -34.55 -8.54 -1.44
C ALA A 460 -35.11 -9.07 -0.11
N GLN A 461 -34.68 -8.52 1.02
CA GLN A 461 -35.26 -8.85 2.34
C GLN A 461 -36.75 -8.54 2.39
N GLN A 462 -37.14 -7.37 1.89
CA GLN A 462 -38.56 -6.99 1.84
C GLN A 462 -39.37 -7.94 0.98
N GLN A 463 -38.83 -8.38 -0.16
CA GLN A 463 -39.48 -9.35 -1.03
C GLN A 463 -39.66 -10.71 -0.33
N GLU A 464 -38.66 -11.18 0.40
CA GLU A 464 -38.74 -12.41 1.20
C GLU A 464 -39.79 -12.31 2.27
N LEU A 465 -39.82 -11.23 3.05
CA LEU A 465 -40.81 -10.98 4.10
C LEU A 465 -42.24 -10.90 3.53
N ASN A 466 -42.43 -10.30 2.36
CA ASN A 466 -43.69 -10.30 1.64
C ASN A 466 -44.14 -11.71 1.27
N GLY A 467 -43.22 -12.60 0.90
CA GLY A 467 -43.45 -14.01 0.66
C GLY A 467 -44.02 -14.72 1.91
N TYR A 468 -43.36 -14.55 3.06
CA TYR A 468 -43.81 -15.10 4.34
C TYR A 468 -45.13 -14.50 4.80
N LEU A 469 -45.35 -13.21 4.63
CA LEU A 469 -46.62 -12.54 4.92
C LEU A 469 -47.77 -13.14 4.11
N LEU A 470 -47.58 -13.28 2.79
CA LEU A 470 -48.60 -13.85 1.91
C LEU A 470 -48.90 -15.31 2.27
N ALA A 471 -47.84 -16.11 2.51
CA ALA A 471 -48.00 -17.51 2.94
C ALA A 471 -48.74 -17.61 4.28
N SER A 472 -48.41 -16.73 5.24
CA SER A 472 -49.10 -16.67 6.55
C SER A 472 -50.57 -16.31 6.41
N ARG A 473 -50.93 -15.35 5.56
CA ARG A 473 -52.33 -14.94 5.30
C ARG A 473 -53.13 -16.06 4.59
N HIS A 474 -52.50 -16.75 3.64
CA HIS A 474 -53.13 -17.91 2.99
C HIS A 474 -53.37 -19.05 3.98
N ALA A 475 -52.42 -19.34 4.87
CA ALA A 475 -52.60 -20.35 5.91
C ALA A 475 -53.70 -19.96 6.89
N GLN A 476 -53.79 -18.68 7.30
CA GLN A 476 -54.90 -18.19 8.13
C GLN A 476 -56.27 -18.40 7.48
N ALA A 477 -56.41 -18.03 6.20
CA ALA A 477 -57.69 -18.21 5.47
C ALA A 477 -58.10 -19.70 5.39
N ARG A 478 -57.14 -20.57 5.07
CA ARG A 478 -57.38 -22.02 4.98
C ARG A 478 -57.79 -22.63 6.33
N LEU A 479 -57.06 -22.30 7.40
CA LEU A 479 -57.34 -22.81 8.74
C LEU A 479 -58.63 -22.26 9.30
N ALA A 480 -58.98 -21.00 9.04
CA ALA A 480 -60.29 -20.43 9.42
C ALA A 480 -61.43 -21.15 8.74
N ASP A 481 -61.35 -21.47 7.44
CA ASP A 481 -62.36 -22.24 6.71
C ASP A 481 -62.51 -23.69 7.28
N GLN A 482 -61.34 -24.32 7.57
CA GLN A 482 -61.34 -25.66 8.18
C GLN A 482 -62.05 -25.68 9.55
N LEU A 483 -61.71 -24.71 10.43
CA LEU A 483 -62.36 -24.60 11.74
C LEU A 483 -63.85 -24.27 11.66
N PHE A 484 -64.20 -23.43 10.70
CA PHE A 484 -65.62 -23.11 10.45
C PHE A 484 -66.44 -24.37 9.98
N ARG A 485 -65.89 -25.12 9.04
CA ARG A 485 -66.55 -26.39 8.59
C ARG A 485 -66.60 -27.41 9.69
N ALA A 486 -65.54 -27.53 10.51
CA ALA A 486 -65.59 -28.45 11.66
C ALA A 486 -66.65 -28.08 12.70
N SER A 487 -66.84 -26.76 12.95
CA SER A 487 -67.89 -26.28 13.86
C SER A 487 -69.31 -26.52 13.33
N GLN A 488 -69.51 -26.38 12.00
CA GLN A 488 -70.80 -26.70 11.36
C GLN A 488 -71.15 -28.20 11.44
N ASN A 489 -70.15 -29.06 11.20
CA ASN A 489 -70.31 -30.49 11.27
C ASN A 489 -70.55 -31.00 12.70
N ALA A 490 -69.99 -30.35 13.71
CA ALA A 490 -70.23 -30.66 15.12
C ALA A 490 -71.63 -30.22 15.57
N GLY A 491 -72.16 -29.10 15.05
CA GLY A 491 -73.51 -28.62 15.35
C GLY A 491 -74.64 -29.43 14.61
N ALA A 492 -74.29 -30.10 13.49
CA ALA A 492 -75.25 -30.93 12.75
C ALA A 492 -75.35 -32.37 13.28
N GLY A 493 -74.53 -32.78 14.24
CA GLY A 493 -74.54 -34.11 14.87
C GLY A 493 -75.25 -34.13 16.22
N ASP A 494 -75.71 -32.98 16.73
CA ASP A 494 -76.45 -32.84 17.99
C ASP A 494 -78.01 -32.65 17.79
N GLU A 495 -78.49 -32.74 16.52
CA GLU A 495 -79.87 -32.82 16.18
C GLU A 495 -80.24 -34.31 15.80
#